data_ff80e4e899fe9d8d55fa899fa6af533b
#
_entry.id   ff80e4e899fe9d8d55fa899fa6af533b
#
_cell.length_a   1.000
_cell.length_b   1.000
_cell.length_c   1.000
_cell.angle_alpha   90.00
_cell.angle_beta   90.00
_cell.angle_gamma   90.00
#
_symmetry.space_group_name_H-M   'P 1'
#
loop_
_entity.id
_entity.type
_entity.pdbx_description
1 polymer ?
#
loop_
_entity_poly.entity_id
_entity_poly.type
_entity_poly.pdbx_seq_one_letter_code
_entity_poly.pdbx_strand_id
1 'polypeptide(L)'
;MKNLHFGAGNIGRGFIGELLNKSGYHITFVDINKDVVNDLKRRDTYTIRILDENIEEVELNNFDALNIAEEKEQLYTAISEVELITTSIGPNVLPIIAKDIAEGLKLKVENNNTKLLDIITCENMISGSEFLKTEVFKHLSEQEQEFVNKYVGFPNSAVDRIVPAQKHDDVLLVEVEKFCEWVIEADKIKVESNRNIEQVHYVEDLNPFIERKLFTVNTGHATLSYIANYLGIELVSDGAKHADVRKDFIAVLEETSALLEKKWGFDKAEMEAYRNKTIKRFENPRIVDNISRICRTPIRKLGYNERFIKPIREAEELGLSNSALLKACSYILTFKSEEDEQSVQLE
;
A
#
# COMPACT_ATOMS: atom_id res chain seq x y z
N MET A 1 1.82 11.22 21.04
CA MET A 1 1.87 9.83 20.54
C MET A 1 3.14 9.62 19.73
N LYS A 2 3.79 8.47 19.85
CA LYS A 2 5.05 8.15 19.15
C LYS A 2 4.83 7.01 18.15
N ASN A 3 5.30 7.20 16.94
CA ASN A 3 5.31 6.19 15.88
C ASN A 3 6.76 5.89 15.47
N LEU A 4 7.05 4.63 15.20
CA LEU A 4 8.27 4.19 14.55
C LEU A 4 7.88 3.65 13.15
N HIS A 5 8.35 4.31 12.09
CA HIS A 5 8.00 3.95 10.72
C HIS A 5 9.17 3.34 9.96
N PHE A 6 9.09 2.06 9.62
CA PHE A 6 10.10 1.40 8.78
C PHE A 6 9.87 1.76 7.30
N GLY A 7 10.84 2.41 6.71
CA GLY A 7 10.85 2.89 5.33
C GLY A 7 10.68 4.40 5.22
N ALA A 8 11.75 5.14 5.06
CA ALA A 8 11.75 6.57 4.77
C ALA A 8 11.65 6.87 3.26
N GLY A 9 11.12 5.94 2.48
CA GLY A 9 10.88 6.10 1.05
C GLY A 9 9.70 7.02 0.75
N ASN A 10 9.32 7.12 -0.52
CA ASN A 10 8.25 8.02 -0.97
C ASN A 10 6.87 7.66 -0.36
N ILE A 11 6.57 6.37 -0.18
CA ILE A 11 5.31 5.93 0.45
C ILE A 11 5.33 6.26 1.95
N GLY A 12 6.43 5.97 2.64
CA GLY A 12 6.56 6.25 4.08
C GLY A 12 6.42 7.73 4.39
N ARG A 13 7.16 8.59 3.69
CA ARG A 13 7.10 10.03 3.90
C ARG A 13 5.83 10.67 3.32
N GLY A 14 5.43 10.27 2.10
CA GLY A 14 4.38 10.93 1.33
C GLY A 14 2.98 10.38 1.52
N PHE A 15 2.79 9.33 2.30
CA PHE A 15 1.48 8.76 2.58
C PHE A 15 1.28 8.49 4.07
N ILE A 16 1.92 7.45 4.60
CA ILE A 16 1.71 7.03 6.00
C ILE A 16 2.19 8.12 6.95
N GLY A 17 3.35 8.71 6.68
CA GLY A 17 3.90 9.83 7.46
C GLY A 17 3.00 11.05 7.44
N GLU A 18 2.37 11.39 6.30
CA GLU A 18 1.42 12.50 6.22
C GLU A 18 0.23 12.31 7.16
N LEU A 19 -0.43 11.14 7.11
CA LEU A 19 -1.62 10.88 7.92
C LEU A 19 -1.29 10.81 9.41
N LEU A 20 -0.16 10.19 9.77
CA LEU A 20 0.30 10.14 11.16
C LEU A 20 0.67 11.51 11.70
N ASN A 21 1.36 12.33 10.91
CA ASN A 21 1.74 13.68 11.30
C ASN A 21 0.51 14.56 11.54
N LYS A 22 -0.47 14.54 10.61
CA LYS A 22 -1.76 15.24 10.78
C LYS A 22 -2.51 14.79 12.03
N SER A 23 -2.32 13.54 12.42
CA SER A 23 -2.92 12.95 13.63
C SER A 23 -2.12 13.24 14.91
N GLY A 24 -1.07 14.05 14.83
CA GLY A 24 -0.27 14.47 15.98
C GLY A 24 0.76 13.47 16.48
N TYR A 25 1.14 12.48 15.66
CA TYR A 25 2.25 11.57 15.99
C TYR A 25 3.61 12.27 15.77
N HIS A 26 4.52 12.01 16.69
CA HIS A 26 5.95 12.17 16.43
C HIS A 26 6.43 10.91 15.71
N ILE A 27 7.00 11.07 14.53
CA ILE A 27 7.39 9.97 13.65
C ILE A 27 8.90 9.81 13.68
N THR A 28 9.40 8.64 14.07
CA THR A 28 10.78 8.26 13.86
C THR A 28 10.87 7.36 12.64
N PHE A 29 11.39 7.86 11.53
CA PHE A 29 11.63 7.07 10.34
C PHE A 29 12.85 6.16 10.50
N VAL A 30 12.74 4.90 10.07
CA VAL A 30 13.84 3.92 10.11
C VAL A 30 14.16 3.49 8.69
N ASP A 31 15.37 3.74 8.22
CA ASP A 31 15.78 3.39 6.87
C ASP A 31 17.27 2.99 6.83
N ILE A 32 17.65 2.26 5.77
CA ILE A 32 19.04 1.90 5.48
C ILE A 32 19.77 3.01 4.67
N ASN A 33 19.00 3.86 3.99
CA ASN A 33 19.53 4.93 3.16
C ASN A 33 20.07 6.08 4.02
N LYS A 34 21.41 6.16 4.13
CA LYS A 34 22.09 7.17 4.94
C LYS A 34 21.79 8.60 4.53
N ASP A 35 21.66 8.87 3.24
CA ASP A 35 21.42 10.22 2.73
C ASP A 35 20.05 10.73 3.18
N VAL A 36 19.01 9.90 3.01
CA VAL A 36 17.65 10.22 3.47
C VAL A 36 17.60 10.39 4.99
N VAL A 37 18.21 9.45 5.75
CA VAL A 37 18.25 9.52 7.22
C VAL A 37 18.97 10.77 7.70
N ASN A 38 20.13 11.09 7.12
CA ASN A 38 20.90 12.27 7.50
C ASN A 38 20.15 13.57 7.16
N ASP A 39 19.45 13.61 6.03
CA ASP A 39 18.65 14.78 5.65
C ASP A 39 17.46 14.97 6.58
N LEU A 40 16.75 13.89 6.95
CA LEU A 40 15.68 13.95 7.95
C LEU A 40 16.19 14.45 9.31
N LYS A 41 17.36 13.98 9.77
CA LYS A 41 17.97 14.43 11.05
C LYS A 41 18.40 15.90 11.06
N ARG A 42 18.69 16.47 9.89
CA ARG A 42 19.21 17.85 9.78
C ARG A 42 18.11 18.90 9.57
N ARG A 43 16.90 18.47 9.20
CA ARG A 43 15.82 19.37 8.84
C ARG A 43 14.67 19.28 9.84
N ASP A 44 14.05 20.42 10.09
CA ASP A 44 12.86 20.51 10.93
C ASP A 44 11.59 20.19 10.14
N THR A 45 11.62 20.35 8.80
CA THR A 45 10.49 20.10 7.90
C THR A 45 10.90 19.41 6.60
N TYR A 46 9.96 18.73 5.97
CA TYR A 46 10.03 18.32 4.56
C TYR A 46 8.70 18.55 3.86
N THR A 47 8.74 18.64 2.53
CA THR A 47 7.57 19.00 1.70
C THR A 47 6.98 17.78 1.01
N ILE A 48 5.65 17.65 1.10
CA ILE A 48 4.84 16.78 0.25
C ILE A 48 4.10 17.65 -0.75
N ARG A 49 4.26 17.35 -2.04
CA ARG A 49 3.56 18.02 -3.12
C ARG A 49 2.42 17.14 -3.62
N ILE A 50 1.20 17.63 -3.46
CA ILE A 50 -0.03 16.93 -3.86
C ILE A 50 -0.35 17.32 -5.31
N LEU A 51 -0.35 16.32 -6.20
CA LEU A 51 -0.60 16.46 -7.63
C LEU A 51 -2.08 16.31 -7.94
N ASP A 52 -2.78 17.43 -8.08
CA ASP A 52 -4.19 17.52 -8.47
C ASP A 52 -4.36 18.61 -9.55
N GLU A 53 -5.57 19.05 -9.84
CA GLU A 53 -5.83 20.20 -10.73
C GLU A 53 -4.99 21.43 -10.34
N ASN A 54 -4.91 21.71 -9.04
CA ASN A 54 -3.96 22.63 -8.46
C ASN A 54 -2.90 21.85 -7.66
N ILE A 55 -1.66 22.27 -7.73
CA ILE A 55 -0.58 21.71 -6.91
C ILE A 55 -0.70 22.33 -5.52
N GLU A 56 -0.81 21.49 -4.50
CA GLU A 56 -0.80 21.87 -3.09
C GLU A 56 0.50 21.38 -2.47
N GLU A 57 1.12 22.18 -1.59
CA GLU A 57 2.28 21.78 -0.83
C GLU A 57 1.93 21.71 0.66
N VAL A 58 2.33 20.60 1.29
CA VAL A 58 2.15 20.35 2.72
C VAL A 58 3.51 20.17 3.34
N GLU A 59 3.83 21.00 4.33
CA GLU A 59 5.05 20.83 5.13
C GLU A 59 4.76 19.90 6.32
N LEU A 60 5.59 18.87 6.46
CA LEU A 60 5.58 17.99 7.62
C LEU A 60 6.73 18.38 8.56
N ASN A 61 6.43 18.32 9.84
CA ASN A 61 7.36 18.55 10.95
C ASN A 61 7.23 17.44 12.00
N ASN A 62 7.84 17.58 13.16
CA ASN A 62 7.70 16.65 14.29
C ASN A 62 8.11 15.21 13.93
N PHE A 63 9.27 15.07 13.32
CA PHE A 63 9.86 13.78 12.95
C PHE A 63 11.33 13.70 13.36
N ASP A 64 11.86 12.48 13.35
CA ASP A 64 13.27 12.14 13.50
C ASP A 64 13.57 10.93 12.60
N ALA A 65 14.81 10.47 12.56
CA ALA A 65 15.18 9.29 11.79
C ALA A 65 16.26 8.46 12.47
N LEU A 66 16.29 7.16 12.18
CA LEU A 66 17.31 6.21 12.61
C LEU A 66 17.84 5.41 11.42
N ASN A 67 19.16 5.22 11.36
CA ASN A 67 19.74 4.28 10.41
C ASN A 67 19.71 2.86 10.99
N ILE A 68 18.96 1.97 10.33
CA ILE A 68 18.75 0.59 10.80
C ILE A 68 20.04 -0.23 10.92
N ALA A 69 21.08 0.10 10.17
CA ALA A 69 22.36 -0.62 10.22
C ALA A 69 23.31 -0.11 11.31
N GLU A 70 23.23 1.17 11.65
CA GLU A 70 24.24 1.86 12.49
C GLU A 70 23.73 2.17 13.90
N GLU A 71 22.40 2.26 14.10
CA GLU A 71 21.78 2.75 15.34
C GLU A 71 20.87 1.68 15.99
N LYS A 72 21.36 0.43 16.08
CA LYS A 72 20.59 -0.72 16.57
C LYS A 72 20.09 -0.56 18.01
N GLU A 73 20.90 -0.05 18.92
CA GLU A 73 20.51 0.12 20.32
C GLU A 73 19.38 1.14 20.47
N GLN A 74 19.47 2.28 19.74
CA GLN A 74 18.42 3.29 19.71
C GLN A 74 17.13 2.72 19.10
N LEU A 75 17.26 1.93 18.02
CA LEU A 75 16.14 1.26 17.37
C LEU A 75 15.42 0.32 18.34
N TYR A 76 16.14 -0.55 19.03
CA TYR A 76 15.53 -1.53 19.96
C TYR A 76 14.87 -0.82 21.15
N THR A 77 15.49 0.24 21.66
CA THR A 77 14.88 1.09 22.69
C THR A 77 13.59 1.72 22.18
N ALA A 78 13.60 2.32 20.98
CA ALA A 78 12.41 2.92 20.38
C ALA A 78 11.27 1.88 20.19
N ILE A 79 11.55 0.69 19.66
CA ILE A 79 10.58 -0.41 19.52
C ILE A 79 9.94 -0.76 20.86
N SER A 80 10.74 -0.78 21.94
CA SER A 80 10.23 -1.14 23.28
C SER A 80 9.28 -0.11 23.88
N GLU A 81 9.33 1.16 23.43
CA GLU A 81 8.65 2.30 24.06
C GLU A 81 7.48 2.88 23.28
N VAL A 82 7.46 2.74 21.92
CA VAL A 82 6.42 3.35 21.08
C VAL A 82 5.05 2.69 21.24
N GLU A 83 4.00 3.41 20.84
CA GLU A 83 2.62 2.93 20.81
C GLU A 83 2.20 2.39 19.44
N LEU A 84 2.94 2.76 18.39
CA LEU A 84 2.64 2.37 17.02
C LEU A 84 3.93 2.13 16.23
N ILE A 85 3.99 0.98 15.55
CA ILE A 85 4.98 0.69 14.52
C ILE A 85 4.23 0.53 13.19
N THR A 86 4.74 1.16 12.14
CA THR A 86 4.22 1.03 10.77
C THR A 86 5.34 0.72 9.78
N THR A 87 5.02 0.10 8.63
CA THR A 87 6.03 -0.25 7.61
C THR A 87 5.60 0.16 6.21
N SER A 88 6.56 0.52 5.36
CA SER A 88 6.38 0.73 3.91
C SER A 88 7.68 0.44 3.16
N ILE A 89 8.20 -0.78 3.30
CA ILE A 89 9.51 -1.22 2.81
C ILE A 89 9.42 -2.27 1.69
N GLY A 90 8.22 -2.71 1.37
CA GLY A 90 7.94 -3.82 0.46
C GLY A 90 7.89 -5.19 1.15
N PRO A 91 7.01 -6.10 0.66
CA PRO A 91 6.75 -7.39 1.32
C PRO A 91 7.99 -8.25 1.53
N ASN A 92 8.95 -8.20 0.59
CA ASN A 92 10.16 -9.02 0.63
C ASN A 92 11.15 -8.60 1.73
N VAL A 93 11.01 -7.39 2.26
CA VAL A 93 11.89 -6.84 3.31
C VAL A 93 11.33 -7.11 4.71
N LEU A 94 10.02 -7.40 4.84
CA LEU A 94 9.40 -7.71 6.13
C LEU A 94 10.12 -8.81 6.93
N PRO A 95 10.53 -9.95 6.34
CA PRO A 95 11.30 -10.97 7.07
C PRO A 95 12.65 -10.47 7.58
N ILE A 96 13.26 -9.50 6.90
CA ILE A 96 14.57 -8.96 7.27
C ILE A 96 14.44 -8.12 8.54
N ILE A 97 13.46 -7.20 8.58
CA ILE A 97 13.24 -6.34 9.75
C ILE A 97 12.61 -7.08 10.94
N ALA A 98 12.00 -8.23 10.70
CA ALA A 98 11.35 -9.03 11.74
C ALA A 98 12.30 -9.37 12.89
N LYS A 99 13.59 -9.63 12.59
CA LYS A 99 14.62 -9.85 13.60
C LYS A 99 14.85 -8.61 14.47
N ASP A 100 14.96 -7.44 13.88
CA ASP A 100 15.18 -6.19 14.63
C ASP A 100 13.95 -5.84 15.49
N ILE A 101 12.75 -6.05 14.96
CA ILE A 101 11.51 -5.90 15.74
C ILE A 101 11.50 -6.86 16.92
N ALA A 102 11.88 -8.12 16.72
CA ALA A 102 11.94 -9.11 17.78
C ALA A 102 12.93 -8.70 18.89
N GLU A 103 14.12 -8.19 18.55
CA GLU A 103 15.09 -7.72 19.55
C GLU A 103 14.52 -6.57 20.39
N GLY A 104 13.86 -5.60 19.77
CA GLY A 104 13.17 -4.54 20.51
C GLY A 104 12.02 -5.03 21.39
N LEU A 105 11.28 -6.07 20.93
CA LEU A 105 10.23 -6.71 21.74
C LEU A 105 10.79 -7.52 22.90
N LYS A 106 11.96 -8.18 22.75
CA LYS A 106 12.68 -8.82 23.87
C LYS A 106 13.05 -7.80 24.94
N LEU A 107 13.58 -6.65 24.55
CA LEU A 107 13.85 -5.55 25.47
C LEU A 107 12.59 -5.08 26.20
N LYS A 108 11.45 -5.03 25.49
CA LYS A 108 10.13 -4.73 26.09
C LYS A 108 9.74 -5.75 27.15
N VAL A 109 9.98 -7.04 26.90
CA VAL A 109 9.71 -8.15 27.82
C VAL A 109 10.64 -8.07 29.05
N GLU A 110 11.95 -7.91 28.83
CA GLU A 110 12.97 -7.82 29.87
C GLU A 110 12.69 -6.67 30.84
N ASN A 111 12.23 -5.53 30.31
CA ASN A 111 11.84 -4.36 31.10
C ASN A 111 10.43 -4.48 31.73
N ASN A 112 9.75 -5.60 31.52
CA ASN A 112 8.33 -5.79 31.90
C ASN A 112 7.44 -4.60 31.49
N ASN A 113 7.70 -4.06 30.29
CA ASN A 113 6.97 -2.90 29.76
C ASN A 113 5.63 -3.34 29.18
N THR A 114 4.58 -3.26 29.96
CA THR A 114 3.19 -3.68 29.63
C THR A 114 2.40 -2.62 28.84
N LYS A 115 2.99 -1.50 28.43
CA LYS A 115 2.32 -0.54 27.54
C LYS A 115 1.93 -1.23 26.25
N LEU A 116 0.72 -0.94 25.78
CA LEU A 116 0.21 -1.51 24.54
C LEU A 116 0.96 -0.94 23.33
N LEU A 117 1.10 -1.78 22.31
CA LEU A 117 1.74 -1.44 21.04
C LEU A 117 0.91 -2.05 19.91
N ASP A 118 0.74 -1.35 18.80
CA ASP A 118 0.26 -1.91 17.55
C ASP A 118 1.35 -1.88 16.46
N ILE A 119 1.44 -2.97 15.69
CA ILE A 119 2.36 -3.11 14.56
C ILE A 119 1.53 -3.32 13.30
N ILE A 120 1.54 -2.33 12.39
CA ILE A 120 0.71 -2.29 11.20
C ILE A 120 1.59 -2.24 9.95
N THR A 121 1.49 -3.25 9.09
CA THR A 121 2.17 -3.21 7.79
C THR A 121 1.32 -2.45 6.79
N CYS A 122 1.94 -1.50 6.08
CA CYS A 122 1.32 -0.70 5.02
C CYS A 122 1.86 -1.12 3.65
N GLU A 123 1.94 -2.42 3.45
CA GLU A 123 2.46 -3.04 2.24
C GLU A 123 1.33 -3.39 1.25
N ASN A 124 1.67 -3.48 -0.03
CA ASN A 124 0.72 -3.95 -1.04
C ASN A 124 0.65 -5.50 -1.03
N MET A 125 0.15 -6.05 0.07
CA MET A 125 -0.03 -7.49 0.26
C MET A 125 -1.23 -7.79 1.18
N ILE A 126 -1.77 -8.98 1.06
CA ILE A 126 -2.85 -9.49 1.93
C ILE A 126 -2.23 -10.02 3.23
N SER A 127 -2.88 -9.76 4.38
CA SER A 127 -2.48 -10.25 5.71
C SER A 127 -1.02 -9.91 6.08
N GLY A 128 -0.56 -8.71 5.71
CA GLY A 128 0.84 -8.31 5.90
C GLY A 128 1.27 -8.30 7.37
N SER A 129 0.40 -7.83 8.28
CA SER A 129 0.75 -7.77 9.71
C SER A 129 0.77 -9.15 10.36
N GLU A 130 -0.09 -10.06 9.94
CA GLU A 130 -0.03 -11.48 10.37
C GLU A 130 1.22 -12.17 9.83
N PHE A 131 1.57 -11.90 8.59
CA PHE A 131 2.83 -12.39 8.01
C PHE A 131 4.04 -11.88 8.81
N LEU A 132 4.10 -10.55 9.08
CA LEU A 132 5.18 -9.98 9.88
C LEU A 132 5.21 -10.58 11.31
N LYS A 133 4.05 -10.75 11.95
CA LYS A 133 3.95 -11.43 13.25
C LYS A 133 4.59 -12.82 13.21
N THR A 134 4.26 -13.60 12.19
CA THR A 134 4.82 -14.95 12.01
C THR A 134 6.34 -14.91 11.88
N GLU A 135 6.88 -13.95 11.13
CA GLU A 135 8.33 -13.79 10.97
C GLU A 135 9.00 -13.35 12.28
N VAL A 136 8.40 -12.39 13.01
CA VAL A 136 8.89 -11.93 14.32
C VAL A 136 8.92 -13.08 15.33
N PHE A 137 7.88 -13.91 15.37
CA PHE A 137 7.75 -15.01 16.34
C PHE A 137 8.81 -16.10 16.16
N LYS A 138 9.41 -16.25 14.98
CA LYS A 138 10.56 -17.15 14.76
C LYS A 138 11.78 -16.79 15.61
N HIS A 139 11.87 -15.56 16.09
CA HIS A 139 12.99 -15.02 16.86
C HIS A 139 12.67 -14.85 18.36
N LEU A 140 11.47 -15.25 18.81
CA LEU A 140 11.00 -15.14 20.19
C LEU A 140 10.80 -16.53 20.81
N SER A 141 11.16 -16.66 22.09
CA SER A 141 10.81 -17.82 22.92
C SER A 141 9.29 -17.88 23.17
N GLU A 142 8.77 -19.01 23.61
CA GLU A 142 7.34 -19.19 23.94
C GLU A 142 6.86 -18.17 24.99
N GLN A 143 7.66 -17.89 26.02
CA GLN A 143 7.33 -16.91 27.07
C GLN A 143 7.26 -15.48 26.49
N GLU A 144 8.20 -15.12 25.61
CA GLU A 144 8.19 -13.82 24.95
C GLU A 144 6.97 -13.70 24.00
N GLN A 145 6.62 -14.77 23.26
CA GLN A 145 5.43 -14.81 22.41
C GLN A 145 4.14 -14.64 23.19
N GLU A 146 4.02 -15.25 24.39
CA GLU A 146 2.86 -15.06 25.29
C GLU A 146 2.73 -13.60 25.71
N PHE A 147 3.85 -12.96 26.10
CA PHE A 147 3.87 -11.54 26.45
C PHE A 147 3.45 -10.66 25.26
N VAL A 148 4.05 -10.90 24.08
CA VAL A 148 3.75 -10.16 22.84
C VAL A 148 2.28 -10.33 22.47
N ASN A 149 1.73 -11.55 22.49
CA ASN A 149 0.31 -11.79 22.21
C ASN A 149 -0.62 -10.99 23.15
N LYS A 150 -0.21 -10.78 24.38
CA LYS A 150 -0.99 -10.04 25.37
C LYS A 150 -0.95 -8.52 25.15
N TYR A 151 0.22 -7.96 24.83
CA TYR A 151 0.45 -6.52 24.84
C TYR A 151 0.67 -5.89 23.47
N VAL A 152 0.87 -6.69 22.41
CA VAL A 152 1.12 -6.19 21.06
C VAL A 152 0.02 -6.64 20.10
N GLY A 153 -0.59 -5.68 19.39
CA GLY A 153 -1.54 -5.91 18.30
C GLY A 153 -0.82 -6.00 16.95
N PHE A 154 -1.41 -6.79 16.04
CA PHE A 154 -0.95 -6.88 14.65
C PHE A 154 -2.15 -6.73 13.70
N PRO A 155 -2.80 -5.55 13.69
CA PRO A 155 -3.93 -5.32 12.80
C PRO A 155 -3.46 -5.27 11.34
N ASN A 156 -4.17 -6.00 10.46
CA ASN A 156 -3.92 -5.91 9.03
C ASN A 156 -4.42 -4.58 8.48
N SER A 157 -3.87 -4.16 7.36
CA SER A 157 -4.32 -2.96 6.68
C SER A 157 -4.32 -3.09 5.16
N ALA A 158 -5.11 -2.25 4.51
CA ALA A 158 -5.08 -2.04 3.07
C ALA A 158 -4.79 -0.55 2.80
N VAL A 159 -3.85 -0.30 1.91
CA VAL A 159 -3.38 1.06 1.57
C VAL A 159 -3.54 1.32 0.08
N ASP A 160 -4.00 2.51 -0.29
CA ASP A 160 -4.15 2.95 -1.67
C ASP A 160 -3.83 4.44 -1.82
N ARG A 161 -2.71 4.73 -2.44
CA ARG A 161 -2.30 6.05 -2.93
C ARG A 161 -1.30 5.86 -4.06
N ILE A 162 -1.47 6.55 -5.17
CA ILE A 162 -0.47 6.58 -6.22
C ILE A 162 0.63 7.55 -5.82
N VAL A 163 1.83 6.99 -5.70
CA VAL A 163 3.07 7.73 -5.50
C VAL A 163 3.93 7.44 -6.73
N PRO A 164 4.07 8.39 -7.68
CA PRO A 164 4.78 8.14 -8.92
C PRO A 164 6.26 7.90 -8.68
N ALA A 165 6.91 7.23 -9.64
CA ALA A 165 8.37 7.17 -9.67
C ALA A 165 8.92 8.58 -9.87
N GLN A 166 9.82 9.02 -8.98
CA GLN A 166 10.27 10.40 -8.93
C GLN A 166 11.71 10.50 -8.46
N LYS A 167 12.38 11.54 -8.92
CA LYS A 167 13.72 11.93 -8.46
C LYS A 167 13.80 13.45 -8.46
N HIS A 168 14.14 14.03 -7.35
CA HIS A 168 14.25 15.47 -7.14
C HIS A 168 15.65 15.83 -6.64
N ASP A 169 16.06 17.08 -6.83
CA ASP A 169 17.29 17.61 -6.24
C ASP A 169 17.17 17.64 -4.70
N ASP A 170 16.00 17.96 -4.19
CA ASP A 170 15.66 17.77 -2.78
C ASP A 170 15.23 16.32 -2.54
N VAL A 171 16.10 15.56 -1.87
CA VAL A 171 15.90 14.12 -1.56
C VAL A 171 14.66 13.88 -0.72
N LEU A 172 14.22 14.86 0.08
CA LEU A 172 13.05 14.72 0.96
C LEU A 172 11.73 15.15 0.31
N LEU A 173 11.76 15.89 -0.80
CA LEU A 173 10.54 16.22 -1.54
C LEU A 173 9.85 14.96 -2.04
N VAL A 174 8.54 14.86 -1.79
CA VAL A 174 7.72 13.74 -2.28
C VAL A 174 6.50 14.27 -3.00
N GLU A 175 6.29 13.81 -4.23
CA GLU A 175 5.08 14.05 -5.01
C GLU A 175 4.12 12.87 -4.89
N VAL A 176 2.84 13.18 -4.64
CA VAL A 176 1.79 12.18 -4.43
C VAL A 176 0.48 12.63 -5.07
N GLU A 177 -0.40 11.67 -5.39
CA GLU A 177 -1.77 12.04 -5.75
C GLU A 177 -2.55 12.56 -4.53
N LYS A 178 -3.65 13.28 -4.79
CA LYS A 178 -4.56 13.78 -3.74
C LYS A 178 -5.30 12.65 -3.03
N PHE A 179 -5.72 11.63 -3.76
CA PHE A 179 -6.43 10.50 -3.18
C PHE A 179 -5.51 9.70 -2.26
N CYS A 180 -6.03 9.37 -1.09
CA CYS A 180 -5.44 8.35 -0.21
C CYS A 180 -6.56 7.57 0.48
N GLU A 181 -6.29 6.28 0.70
CA GLU A 181 -7.17 5.41 1.48
C GLU A 181 -6.30 4.47 2.32
N TRP A 182 -6.54 4.49 3.62
CA TRP A 182 -5.94 3.55 4.55
C TRP A 182 -7.05 2.92 5.37
N VAL A 183 -7.19 1.60 5.24
CA VAL A 183 -8.21 0.81 5.95
C VAL A 183 -7.49 -0.12 6.91
N ILE A 184 -7.91 -0.16 8.16
CA ILE A 184 -7.29 -0.95 9.23
C ILE A 184 -8.32 -1.86 9.89
N GLU A 185 -7.93 -3.10 10.16
CA GLU A 185 -8.70 -4.10 10.90
C GLU A 185 -8.81 -3.69 12.37
N ALA A 186 -10.02 -3.32 12.81
CA ALA A 186 -10.25 -2.66 14.11
C ALA A 186 -10.12 -3.58 15.31
N ASP A 187 -10.55 -4.84 15.21
CA ASP A 187 -10.63 -5.80 16.31
C ASP A 187 -9.25 -6.19 16.88
N LYS A 188 -8.20 -6.08 16.07
CA LYS A 188 -6.82 -6.39 16.44
C LYS A 188 -6.03 -5.21 17.00
N ILE A 189 -6.60 -3.99 16.98
CA ILE A 189 -5.98 -2.80 17.57
C ILE A 189 -6.07 -2.89 19.10
N LYS A 190 -4.94 -2.75 19.77
CA LYS A 190 -4.84 -2.73 21.23
C LYS A 190 -4.74 -1.34 21.83
N VAL A 191 -4.11 -0.42 21.09
CA VAL A 191 -3.90 0.97 21.55
C VAL A 191 -5.07 1.84 21.10
N GLU A 192 -5.87 2.35 22.03
CA GLU A 192 -7.09 3.11 21.73
C GLU A 192 -6.83 4.35 20.89
N SER A 193 -5.72 5.08 21.12
CA SER A 193 -5.36 6.26 20.33
C SER A 193 -5.12 5.93 18.85
N ASN A 194 -4.69 4.70 18.53
CA ASN A 194 -4.47 4.27 17.16
C ASN A 194 -5.78 4.03 16.37
N ARG A 195 -6.94 4.16 17.01
CA ARG A 195 -8.27 4.15 16.35
C ARG A 195 -8.72 5.53 15.88
N ASN A 196 -7.88 6.56 16.03
CA ASN A 196 -8.23 7.95 15.73
C ASN A 196 -7.23 8.61 14.75
N ILE A 197 -6.60 7.84 13.88
CA ILE A 197 -5.74 8.39 12.82
C ILE A 197 -6.65 9.03 11.77
N GLU A 198 -6.37 10.29 11.41
CA GLU A 198 -7.16 11.03 10.42
C GLU A 198 -7.19 10.31 9.06
N GLN A 199 -8.36 10.32 8.42
CA GLN A 199 -8.60 9.72 7.09
C GLN A 199 -8.36 8.21 7.03
N VAL A 200 -8.29 7.53 8.18
CA VAL A 200 -8.24 6.07 8.26
C VAL A 200 -9.65 5.51 8.47
N HIS A 201 -9.97 4.47 7.72
CA HIS A 201 -11.20 3.70 7.90
C HIS A 201 -10.93 2.47 8.76
N TYR A 202 -11.68 2.31 9.84
CA TYR A 202 -11.58 1.16 10.74
C TYR A 202 -12.74 0.22 10.49
N VAL A 203 -12.42 -1.05 10.21
CA VAL A 203 -13.41 -2.07 9.81
C VAL A 203 -13.21 -3.36 10.60
N GLU A 204 -14.27 -4.14 10.76
CA GLU A 204 -14.20 -5.47 11.37
C GLU A 204 -13.67 -6.52 10.39
N ASP A 205 -14.08 -6.45 9.12
CA ASP A 205 -13.59 -7.30 8.03
C ASP A 205 -12.88 -6.47 6.95
N LEU A 206 -11.61 -6.72 6.76
CA LEU A 206 -10.78 -6.03 5.77
C LEU A 206 -10.94 -6.60 4.35
N ASN A 207 -11.42 -7.86 4.21
CA ASN A 207 -11.48 -8.55 2.91
C ASN A 207 -12.29 -7.80 1.84
N PRO A 208 -13.48 -7.24 2.15
CA PRO A 208 -14.24 -6.46 1.18
C PRO A 208 -13.42 -5.29 0.58
N PHE A 209 -12.65 -4.60 1.41
CA PHE A 209 -11.87 -3.43 1.01
C PHE A 209 -10.60 -3.81 0.22
N ILE A 210 -9.95 -4.93 0.59
CA ILE A 210 -8.85 -5.51 -0.19
C ILE A 210 -9.33 -5.87 -1.60
N GLU A 211 -10.47 -6.58 -1.72
CA GLU A 211 -11.02 -6.96 -3.02
C GLU A 211 -11.53 -5.76 -3.80
N ARG A 212 -12.16 -4.77 -3.15
CA ARG A 212 -12.56 -3.53 -3.80
C ARG A 212 -11.36 -2.83 -4.46
N LYS A 213 -10.25 -2.67 -3.73
CA LYS A 213 -9.02 -2.12 -4.30
C LYS A 213 -8.47 -3.02 -5.41
N LEU A 214 -8.37 -4.32 -5.17
CA LEU A 214 -7.79 -5.25 -6.13
C LEU A 214 -8.57 -5.27 -7.45
N PHE A 215 -9.91 -5.36 -7.38
CA PHE A 215 -10.77 -5.53 -8.54
C PHE A 215 -11.12 -4.20 -9.23
N THR A 216 -11.09 -3.06 -8.53
CA THR A 216 -11.35 -1.75 -9.14
C THR A 216 -10.03 -1.07 -9.53
N VAL A 217 -9.15 -0.78 -8.58
CA VAL A 217 -7.94 0.00 -8.84
C VAL A 217 -6.90 -0.85 -9.60
N ASN A 218 -6.51 -2.01 -9.04
CA ASN A 218 -5.41 -2.78 -9.60
C ASN A 218 -5.80 -3.47 -10.92
N THR A 219 -7.04 -3.99 -11.02
CA THR A 219 -7.58 -4.56 -12.27
C THR A 219 -7.77 -3.49 -13.32
N GLY A 220 -8.38 -2.36 -12.93
CA GLY A 220 -8.58 -1.23 -13.83
C GLY A 220 -7.28 -0.67 -14.39
N HIS A 221 -6.29 -0.45 -13.52
CA HIS A 221 -4.97 0.04 -13.92
C HIS A 221 -4.27 -0.91 -14.91
N ALA A 222 -4.31 -2.21 -14.63
CA ALA A 222 -3.73 -3.21 -15.52
C ALA A 222 -4.50 -3.31 -16.85
N THR A 223 -5.84 -3.34 -16.83
CA THR A 223 -6.68 -3.38 -18.04
C THR A 223 -6.36 -2.22 -18.96
N LEU A 224 -6.44 -0.99 -18.43
CA LEU A 224 -6.11 0.22 -19.16
C LEU A 224 -4.72 0.12 -19.79
N SER A 225 -3.74 -0.31 -19.01
CA SER A 225 -2.35 -0.33 -19.44
C SER A 225 -2.08 -1.38 -20.52
N TYR A 226 -2.64 -2.59 -20.44
CA TYR A 226 -2.45 -3.59 -21.49
C TYR A 226 -3.14 -3.22 -22.80
N ILE A 227 -4.34 -2.62 -22.75
CA ILE A 227 -5.01 -2.13 -23.96
C ILE A 227 -4.23 -0.97 -24.59
N ALA A 228 -3.79 -0.02 -23.75
CA ALA A 228 -3.00 1.13 -24.20
C ALA A 228 -1.64 0.69 -24.78
N ASN A 229 -0.97 -0.29 -24.17
CA ASN A 229 0.25 -0.89 -24.70
C ASN A 229 0.04 -1.51 -26.10
N TYR A 230 -1.07 -2.23 -26.29
CA TYR A 230 -1.43 -2.80 -27.59
C TYR A 230 -1.61 -1.73 -28.67
N LEU A 231 -2.04 -0.52 -28.30
CA LEU A 231 -2.21 0.62 -29.18
C LEU A 231 -0.97 1.52 -29.28
N GLY A 232 0.14 1.17 -28.61
CA GLY A 232 1.38 1.93 -28.64
C GLY A 232 1.34 3.24 -27.84
N ILE A 233 0.45 3.36 -26.85
CA ILE A 233 0.35 4.52 -25.95
C ILE A 233 1.34 4.31 -24.79
N GLU A 234 2.04 5.37 -24.37
CA GLU A 234 3.12 5.27 -23.40
C GLU A 234 2.70 5.62 -21.96
N LEU A 235 1.75 6.56 -21.79
CA LEU A 235 1.33 7.07 -20.47
C LEU A 235 -0.07 6.61 -20.09
N VAL A 236 -0.26 6.29 -18.82
CA VAL A 236 -1.55 5.90 -18.24
C VAL A 236 -2.60 6.99 -18.45
N SER A 237 -2.24 8.26 -18.23
CA SER A 237 -3.16 9.40 -18.40
C SER A 237 -3.66 9.58 -19.84
N ASP A 238 -2.83 9.27 -20.83
CA ASP A 238 -3.20 9.31 -22.24
C ASP A 238 -4.09 8.14 -22.61
N GLY A 239 -3.73 6.93 -22.13
CA GLY A 239 -4.56 5.73 -22.26
C GLY A 239 -5.95 5.91 -21.68
N ALA A 240 -6.07 6.49 -20.48
CA ALA A 240 -7.36 6.73 -19.82
C ALA A 240 -8.29 7.66 -20.60
N LYS A 241 -7.74 8.54 -21.42
CA LYS A 241 -8.51 9.48 -22.28
C LYS A 241 -8.77 8.94 -23.68
N HIS A 242 -8.05 7.91 -24.13
CA HIS A 242 -8.21 7.32 -25.46
C HIS A 242 -9.55 6.58 -25.55
N ALA A 243 -10.37 6.90 -26.54
CA ALA A 243 -11.77 6.41 -26.64
C ALA A 243 -11.90 4.88 -26.58
N ASP A 244 -11.06 4.14 -27.33
CA ASP A 244 -11.12 2.67 -27.39
C ASP A 244 -10.65 2.03 -26.08
N VAL A 245 -9.57 2.56 -25.48
CA VAL A 245 -9.08 2.10 -24.18
C VAL A 245 -10.14 2.33 -23.11
N ARG A 246 -10.69 3.54 -23.07
CA ARG A 246 -11.69 3.97 -22.07
C ARG A 246 -12.94 3.09 -22.10
N LYS A 247 -13.43 2.75 -23.29
CA LYS A 247 -14.61 1.90 -23.45
C LYS A 247 -14.43 0.53 -22.77
N ASP A 248 -13.35 -0.15 -23.08
CA ASP A 248 -13.09 -1.51 -22.56
C ASP A 248 -12.71 -1.48 -21.06
N PHE A 249 -11.94 -0.47 -20.66
CA PHE A 249 -11.58 -0.24 -19.26
C PHE A 249 -12.81 -0.01 -18.37
N ILE A 250 -13.76 0.84 -18.80
CA ILE A 250 -15.00 1.10 -18.05
C ILE A 250 -15.82 -0.17 -17.96
N ALA A 251 -15.96 -0.94 -19.04
CA ALA A 251 -16.71 -2.20 -19.04
C ALA A 251 -16.16 -3.21 -18.01
N VAL A 252 -14.83 -3.30 -17.86
CA VAL A 252 -14.21 -4.14 -16.82
C VAL A 252 -14.55 -3.62 -15.43
N LEU A 253 -14.48 -2.30 -15.20
CA LEU A 253 -14.84 -1.72 -13.92
C LEU A 253 -16.32 -1.92 -13.55
N GLU A 254 -17.22 -1.96 -14.54
CA GLU A 254 -18.63 -2.26 -14.33
C GLU A 254 -18.84 -3.72 -13.93
N GLU A 255 -18.18 -4.68 -14.60
CA GLU A 255 -18.23 -6.10 -14.22
C GLU A 255 -17.69 -6.35 -12.82
N THR A 256 -16.54 -5.75 -12.47
CA THR A 256 -15.95 -5.91 -11.12
C THR A 256 -16.79 -5.22 -10.06
N SER A 257 -17.43 -4.09 -10.36
CA SER A 257 -18.36 -3.43 -9.42
C SER A 257 -19.58 -4.30 -9.15
N ALA A 258 -20.20 -4.86 -10.19
CA ALA A 258 -21.35 -5.76 -10.04
C ALA A 258 -21.00 -7.01 -9.19
N LEU A 259 -19.80 -7.54 -9.36
CA LEU A 259 -19.29 -8.63 -8.52
C LEU A 259 -19.17 -8.20 -7.04
N LEU A 260 -18.57 -7.06 -6.75
CA LEU A 260 -18.37 -6.56 -5.39
C LEU A 260 -19.69 -6.22 -4.69
N GLU A 261 -20.64 -5.61 -5.42
CA GLU A 261 -22.00 -5.35 -4.95
C GLU A 261 -22.70 -6.66 -4.56
N LYS A 262 -22.64 -7.67 -5.43
CA LYS A 262 -23.30 -8.96 -5.21
C LYS A 262 -22.65 -9.79 -4.09
N LYS A 263 -21.31 -9.79 -4.03
CA LYS A 263 -20.53 -10.62 -3.09
C LYS A 263 -20.52 -10.05 -1.69
N TRP A 264 -20.28 -8.74 -1.57
CA TRP A 264 -20.01 -8.07 -0.31
C TRP A 264 -21.12 -7.12 0.14
N GLY A 265 -22.13 -6.90 -0.71
CA GLY A 265 -23.24 -6.02 -0.38
C GLY A 265 -22.87 -4.53 -0.41
N PHE A 266 -21.84 -4.15 -1.14
CA PHE A 266 -21.53 -2.71 -1.33
C PHE A 266 -22.70 -2.00 -1.99
N ASP A 267 -22.96 -0.76 -1.55
CA ASP A 267 -23.99 0.08 -2.15
C ASP A 267 -23.58 0.46 -3.59
N LYS A 268 -24.54 0.40 -4.51
CA LYS A 268 -24.33 0.67 -5.92
C LYS A 268 -23.82 2.09 -6.18
N ALA A 269 -24.37 3.09 -5.47
CA ALA A 269 -23.95 4.49 -5.64
C ALA A 269 -22.55 4.71 -5.07
N GLU A 270 -22.19 4.05 -3.96
CA GLU A 270 -20.82 4.09 -3.43
C GLU A 270 -19.82 3.45 -4.41
N MET A 271 -20.16 2.30 -5.01
CA MET A 271 -19.31 1.65 -6.00
C MET A 271 -19.16 2.48 -7.27
N GLU A 272 -20.22 3.13 -7.73
CA GLU A 272 -20.16 4.06 -8.86
C GLU A 272 -19.26 5.26 -8.55
N ALA A 273 -19.39 5.84 -7.37
CA ALA A 273 -18.54 6.96 -6.93
C ALA A 273 -17.06 6.54 -6.83
N TYR A 274 -16.77 5.35 -6.30
CA TYR A 274 -15.42 4.81 -6.18
C TYR A 274 -14.81 4.55 -7.57
N ARG A 275 -15.58 3.96 -8.48
CA ARG A 275 -15.20 3.74 -9.89
C ARG A 275 -14.89 5.05 -10.60
N ASN A 276 -15.78 6.05 -10.51
CA ASN A 276 -15.59 7.35 -11.12
C ASN A 276 -14.36 8.08 -10.56
N LYS A 277 -14.11 7.96 -9.25
CA LYS A 277 -12.90 8.48 -8.62
C LYS A 277 -11.65 7.80 -9.18
N THR A 278 -11.66 6.47 -9.33
CA THR A 278 -10.54 5.71 -9.90
C THR A 278 -10.24 6.13 -11.35
N ILE A 279 -11.27 6.33 -12.17
CA ILE A 279 -11.12 6.82 -13.55
C ILE A 279 -10.43 8.18 -13.56
N LYS A 280 -10.89 9.14 -12.74
CA LYS A 280 -10.29 10.49 -12.66
C LYS A 280 -8.83 10.44 -12.19
N ARG A 281 -8.48 9.54 -11.28
CA ARG A 281 -7.08 9.35 -10.82
C ARG A 281 -6.18 8.97 -12.00
N PHE A 282 -6.60 8.05 -12.85
CA PHE A 282 -5.84 7.62 -14.02
C PHE A 282 -5.80 8.67 -15.14
N GLU A 283 -6.79 9.55 -15.23
CA GLU A 283 -6.81 10.67 -16.18
C GLU A 283 -5.89 11.85 -15.80
N ASN A 284 -5.33 11.83 -14.57
CA ASN A 284 -4.51 12.94 -14.08
C ASN A 284 -3.15 13.01 -14.79
N PRO A 285 -2.89 14.02 -15.65
CA PRO A 285 -1.65 14.09 -16.41
C PRO A 285 -0.42 14.50 -15.57
N ARG A 286 -0.64 14.95 -14.33
CA ARG A 286 0.45 15.31 -13.41
C ARG A 286 1.09 14.06 -12.78
N ILE A 287 0.36 12.94 -12.77
CA ILE A 287 0.87 11.65 -12.32
C ILE A 287 1.49 10.95 -13.52
N VAL A 288 2.80 11.09 -13.68
CA VAL A 288 3.53 10.45 -14.75
C VAL A 288 3.72 8.97 -14.41
N ASP A 289 2.95 8.12 -15.07
CA ASP A 289 3.03 6.67 -14.90
C ASP A 289 3.11 5.96 -16.26
N ASN A 290 4.24 5.25 -16.47
CA ASN A 290 4.54 4.58 -17.74
C ASN A 290 3.78 3.24 -17.81
N ILE A 291 3.08 3.02 -18.91
CA ILE A 291 2.34 1.80 -19.22
C ILE A 291 3.25 0.58 -19.19
N SER A 292 4.47 0.67 -19.72
CA SER A 292 5.45 -0.42 -19.71
C SER A 292 5.75 -0.93 -18.29
N ARG A 293 5.83 -0.03 -17.30
CA ARG A 293 6.01 -0.39 -15.88
C ARG A 293 4.82 -1.19 -15.34
N ILE A 294 3.60 -0.78 -15.68
CA ILE A 294 2.37 -1.41 -15.19
C ILE A 294 2.15 -2.77 -15.85
N CYS A 295 2.53 -2.95 -17.12
CA CYS A 295 2.37 -4.22 -17.84
C CYS A 295 3.31 -5.33 -17.36
N ARG A 296 4.33 -5.05 -16.56
CA ARG A 296 5.28 -6.05 -16.05
C ARG A 296 4.60 -7.17 -15.26
N THR A 297 5.24 -8.34 -15.27
CA THR A 297 4.80 -9.55 -14.55
C THR A 297 3.39 -10.02 -14.94
N PRO A 298 3.10 -10.30 -16.23
CA PRO A 298 1.76 -10.67 -16.71
C PRO A 298 1.27 -12.01 -16.14
N ILE A 299 2.12 -13.02 -15.99
CA ILE A 299 1.74 -14.34 -15.45
C ILE A 299 1.25 -14.20 -14.01
N ARG A 300 1.97 -13.41 -13.17
CA ARG A 300 1.52 -13.14 -11.80
C ARG A 300 0.13 -12.51 -11.78
N LYS A 301 -0.16 -11.54 -12.67
CA LYS A 301 -1.45 -10.85 -12.73
C LYS A 301 -2.59 -11.77 -13.20
N LEU A 302 -2.27 -12.82 -13.97
CA LEU A 302 -3.18 -13.88 -14.36
C LEU A 302 -3.23 -15.05 -13.34
N GLY A 303 -2.60 -14.91 -12.19
CA GLY A 303 -2.63 -15.93 -11.13
C GLY A 303 -4.05 -16.21 -10.64
N TYR A 304 -4.27 -17.43 -10.09
CA TYR A 304 -5.59 -17.96 -9.71
C TYR A 304 -6.37 -17.03 -8.74
N ASN A 305 -5.68 -16.40 -7.77
CA ASN A 305 -6.26 -15.49 -6.77
C ASN A 305 -5.96 -14.01 -7.07
N GLU A 306 -5.51 -13.73 -8.28
CA GLU A 306 -5.12 -12.39 -8.72
C GLU A 306 -6.26 -11.67 -9.45
N ARG A 307 -5.99 -10.42 -9.78
CA ARG A 307 -6.90 -9.37 -10.25
C ARG A 307 -7.74 -9.65 -11.50
N PHE A 308 -7.43 -10.68 -12.28
CA PHE A 308 -8.21 -11.05 -13.46
C PHE A 308 -8.92 -12.40 -13.28
N ILE A 309 -8.18 -13.45 -12.96
CA ILE A 309 -8.75 -14.80 -12.87
C ILE A 309 -9.71 -14.94 -11.69
N LYS A 310 -9.38 -14.36 -10.54
CA LYS A 310 -10.26 -14.41 -9.37
C LYS A 310 -11.62 -13.77 -9.64
N PRO A 311 -11.73 -12.51 -10.10
CA PRO A 311 -13.04 -11.91 -10.38
C PRO A 311 -13.78 -12.58 -11.54
N ILE A 312 -13.09 -13.13 -12.56
CA ILE A 312 -13.74 -13.91 -13.63
C ILE A 312 -14.46 -15.14 -13.06
N ARG A 313 -13.76 -15.94 -12.25
CA ARG A 313 -14.31 -17.15 -11.63
C ARG A 313 -15.47 -16.84 -10.70
N GLU A 314 -15.29 -15.87 -9.82
CA GLU A 314 -16.32 -15.50 -8.85
C GLU A 314 -17.55 -14.88 -9.53
N ALA A 315 -17.37 -14.11 -10.60
CA ALA A 315 -18.49 -13.59 -11.39
C ALA A 315 -19.28 -14.74 -12.06
N GLU A 316 -18.59 -15.73 -12.62
CA GLU A 316 -19.21 -16.92 -13.21
C GLU A 316 -19.98 -17.74 -12.17
N GLU A 317 -19.41 -17.98 -11.00
CA GLU A 317 -20.06 -18.67 -9.87
C GLU A 317 -21.34 -17.96 -9.41
N LEU A 318 -21.38 -16.63 -9.50
CA LEU A 318 -22.53 -15.79 -9.13
C LEU A 318 -23.49 -15.51 -10.30
N GLY A 319 -23.23 -16.04 -11.50
CA GLY A 319 -24.05 -15.84 -12.69
C GLY A 319 -23.99 -14.40 -13.23
N LEU A 320 -22.87 -13.70 -13.04
CA LEU A 320 -22.63 -12.34 -13.51
C LEU A 320 -21.81 -12.36 -14.82
N SER A 321 -21.87 -11.26 -15.59
CA SER A 321 -21.01 -11.08 -16.77
C SER A 321 -19.54 -10.98 -16.39
N ASN A 322 -18.67 -11.60 -17.19
CA ASN A 322 -17.22 -11.51 -17.11
C ASN A 322 -16.56 -11.32 -18.49
N SER A 323 -17.36 -10.97 -19.50
CA SER A 323 -16.93 -10.88 -20.90
C SER A 323 -15.88 -9.78 -21.13
N ALA A 324 -15.98 -8.65 -20.44
CA ALA A 324 -15.02 -7.57 -20.51
C ALA A 324 -13.69 -7.96 -19.84
N LEU A 325 -13.73 -8.66 -18.70
CA LEU A 325 -12.57 -9.22 -18.03
C LEU A 325 -11.84 -10.24 -18.90
N LEU A 326 -12.57 -11.16 -19.57
CA LEU A 326 -11.99 -12.12 -20.50
C LEU A 326 -11.34 -11.43 -21.71
N LYS A 327 -11.99 -10.38 -22.25
CA LYS A 327 -11.41 -9.55 -23.31
C LYS A 327 -10.12 -8.87 -22.83
N ALA A 328 -10.08 -8.33 -21.61
CA ALA A 328 -8.88 -7.75 -21.04
C ALA A 328 -7.73 -8.77 -20.95
N CYS A 329 -8.01 -10.02 -20.57
CA CYS A 329 -7.01 -11.09 -20.57
C CYS A 329 -6.39 -11.32 -21.95
N SER A 330 -7.15 -11.18 -23.06
CA SER A 330 -6.58 -11.31 -24.40
C SER A 330 -5.50 -10.28 -24.73
N TYR A 331 -5.64 -9.05 -24.23
CA TYR A 331 -4.59 -8.03 -24.38
C TYR A 331 -3.35 -8.34 -23.54
N ILE A 332 -3.51 -8.95 -22.35
CA ILE A 332 -2.38 -9.37 -21.51
C ILE A 332 -1.50 -10.37 -22.27
N LEU A 333 -2.12 -11.31 -22.99
CA LEU A 333 -1.43 -12.33 -23.78
C LEU A 333 -0.69 -11.76 -24.99
N THR A 334 -0.96 -10.52 -25.40
CA THR A 334 -0.24 -9.84 -26.50
C THR A 334 0.96 -9.02 -26.03
N PHE A 335 1.11 -8.86 -24.70
CA PHE A 335 2.22 -8.06 -24.15
C PHE A 335 3.56 -8.73 -24.39
N LYS A 336 4.50 -7.97 -24.98
CA LYS A 336 5.85 -8.41 -25.28
C LYS A 336 6.87 -7.45 -24.69
N SER A 337 7.81 -7.99 -23.93
CA SER A 337 8.94 -7.27 -23.38
C SER A 337 10.10 -8.22 -23.13
N GLU A 338 11.23 -7.99 -23.80
CA GLU A 338 12.45 -8.78 -23.59
C GLU A 338 13.05 -8.59 -22.19
N GLU A 339 12.71 -7.47 -21.51
CA GLU A 339 13.18 -7.15 -20.16
C GLU A 339 12.32 -7.79 -19.07
N ASP A 340 11.19 -8.41 -19.42
CA ASP A 340 10.26 -9.03 -18.47
C ASP A 340 10.24 -10.54 -18.65
N GLU A 341 10.84 -11.28 -17.70
CA GLU A 341 10.95 -12.74 -17.74
C GLU A 341 9.59 -13.43 -17.92
N GLN A 342 8.53 -12.89 -17.33
CA GLN A 342 7.19 -13.47 -17.44
C GLN A 342 6.56 -13.18 -18.82
N SER A 343 6.89 -12.06 -19.44
CA SER A 343 6.49 -11.79 -20.82
C SER A 343 7.13 -12.80 -21.78
N VAL A 344 8.44 -13.05 -21.60
CA VAL A 344 9.17 -14.06 -22.39
C VAL A 344 8.61 -15.48 -22.19
N GLN A 345 8.12 -15.81 -20.99
CA GLN A 345 7.49 -17.11 -20.71
C GLN A 345 6.10 -17.27 -21.34
N LEU A 346 5.41 -16.18 -21.67
CA LEU A 346 4.11 -16.20 -22.33
C LEU A 346 4.18 -16.44 -23.84
N GLU A 347 5.33 -16.23 -24.47
CA GLU A 347 5.60 -16.49 -25.88
C GLU A 347 5.82 -17.99 -26.14
#